data_e16fbc69ba8ce1dfb11b1b8c9324ab7b
#
_entry.id   e16fbc69ba8ce1dfb11b1b8c9324ab7b
#
_cell.length_a   1.000
_cell.length_b   1.000
_cell.length_c   1.000
_cell.angle_alpha   90.00
_cell.angle_beta   90.00
_cell.angle_gamma   90.00
#
_symmetry.space_group_name_H-M   'P 1'
#
loop_
_entity.id
_entity.type
_entity.pdbx_description
1 polymer ?
#
loop_
_entity_poly.entity_id
_entity_poly.type
_entity_poly.pdbx_seq_one_letter_code
_entity_poly.pdbx_strand_id
1 'polypeptide(L)'
;MKNTLILTLLFAQTLSLLAKEVNVYTSRHYDSDELLYQEFTEETGIKVNIISGKGGALLERLKFEGKNSPADIFFTVDAGNLWKVQKEGLFQPITSQLALSKVSNNLRGPNNEWTAIAKRSRVIFYNPDNVSDDEIKNISYESLVDNK
;
A
#
# COMPACT_ATOMS: atom_id res chain seq x y z
N MET A 1 -42.06 -38.89 44.55
CA MET A 1 -40.93 -39.02 43.69
C MET A 1 -40.88 -37.79 42.78
N LYS A 2 -39.96 -36.88 43.06
CA LYS A 2 -39.88 -35.58 42.38
C LYS A 2 -38.89 -35.72 41.22
N ASN A 3 -39.37 -35.62 39.97
CA ASN A 3 -38.53 -35.55 38.80
C ASN A 3 -37.97 -34.13 38.67
N THR A 4 -36.73 -33.97 39.00
CA THR A 4 -35.96 -32.73 38.76
C THR A 4 -35.49 -32.74 37.30
N LEU A 5 -36.17 -31.97 36.46
CA LEU A 5 -35.79 -31.75 35.08
C LEU A 5 -34.61 -30.73 35.07
N ILE A 6 -33.40 -31.23 34.91
CA ILE A 6 -32.21 -30.39 34.73
C ILE A 6 -32.21 -29.87 33.29
N LEU A 7 -32.69 -28.66 33.11
CA LEU A 7 -32.61 -27.93 31.84
C LEU A 7 -31.18 -27.40 31.71
N THR A 8 -30.34 -28.18 31.04
CA THR A 8 -28.99 -27.76 30.68
C THR A 8 -29.10 -26.72 29.58
N LEU A 9 -29.06 -25.46 29.96
CA LEU A 9 -29.00 -24.33 29.04
C LEU A 9 -27.62 -24.35 28.36
N LEU A 10 -27.53 -24.92 27.18
CA LEU A 10 -26.36 -24.86 26.32
C LEU A 10 -26.24 -23.41 25.83
N PHE A 11 -25.48 -22.62 26.58
CA PHE A 11 -25.08 -21.27 26.16
C PHE A 11 -24.09 -21.48 24.99
N ALA A 12 -24.62 -21.58 23.78
CA ALA A 12 -23.82 -21.48 22.56
C ALA A 12 -23.24 -20.07 22.56
N GLN A 13 -22.03 -19.96 23.09
CA GLN A 13 -21.19 -18.78 22.86
C GLN A 13 -20.89 -18.75 21.35
N THR A 14 -21.73 -18.04 20.62
CA THR A 14 -21.34 -17.55 19.28
C THR A 14 -20.17 -16.61 19.51
N LEU A 15 -18.94 -17.17 19.49
CA LEU A 15 -17.79 -16.35 19.20
C LEU A 15 -18.07 -15.74 17.81
N SER A 16 -18.55 -14.50 17.84
CA SER A 16 -18.45 -13.65 16.67
C SER A 16 -16.95 -13.58 16.37
N LEU A 17 -16.47 -14.41 15.45
CA LEU A 17 -15.24 -14.12 14.76
C LEU A 17 -15.50 -12.77 14.10
N LEU A 18 -15.10 -11.69 14.77
CA LEU A 18 -14.92 -10.40 14.12
C LEU A 18 -13.97 -10.70 12.98
N ALA A 19 -14.50 -10.80 11.78
CA ALA A 19 -13.69 -11.01 10.59
C ALA A 19 -12.66 -9.88 10.62
N LYS A 20 -11.40 -10.27 10.80
CA LYS A 20 -10.32 -9.29 10.76
C LYS A 20 -10.37 -8.64 9.40
N GLU A 21 -10.28 -7.33 9.37
CA GLU A 21 -10.26 -6.57 8.12
C GLU A 21 -9.13 -5.55 8.13
N VAL A 22 -8.69 -5.18 6.95
CA VAL A 22 -7.68 -4.15 6.70
C VAL A 22 -8.26 -3.14 5.73
N ASN A 23 -8.22 -1.87 6.09
CA ASN A 23 -8.70 -0.76 5.29
C ASN A 23 -7.54 -0.10 4.55
N VAL A 24 -7.54 -0.18 3.24
CA VAL A 24 -6.50 0.35 2.36
C VAL A 24 -7.01 1.60 1.65
N TYR A 25 -6.42 2.76 1.96
CA TYR A 25 -6.61 3.97 1.20
C TYR A 25 -5.61 3.99 0.05
N THR A 26 -6.08 3.95 -1.19
CA THR A 26 -5.20 3.82 -2.35
C THR A 26 -5.45 4.85 -3.44
N SER A 27 -4.36 5.43 -3.95
CA SER A 27 -4.37 6.20 -5.20
C SER A 27 -3.87 5.39 -6.39
N ARG A 28 -3.64 4.11 -6.22
CA ARG A 28 -3.29 3.18 -7.30
C ARG A 28 -4.55 2.67 -7.98
N HIS A 29 -4.39 2.27 -9.23
CA HIS A 29 -5.49 1.83 -10.09
C HIS A 29 -5.04 0.74 -11.08
N TYR A 30 -4.18 -0.16 -10.60
CA TYR A 30 -3.69 -1.27 -11.41
C TYR A 30 -4.49 -2.54 -11.09
N ASP A 31 -4.93 -3.25 -12.13
CA ASP A 31 -5.67 -4.51 -11.99
C ASP A 31 -4.86 -5.56 -11.20
N SER A 32 -3.53 -5.51 -11.30
CA SER A 32 -2.63 -6.37 -10.51
C SER A 32 -2.74 -6.17 -9.00
N ASP A 33 -3.20 -5.03 -8.54
CA ASP A 33 -3.37 -4.77 -7.10
C ASP A 33 -4.59 -5.54 -6.55
N GLU A 34 -5.63 -5.74 -7.36
CA GLU A 34 -6.80 -6.54 -6.98
C GLU A 34 -6.42 -8.01 -6.72
N LEU A 35 -5.59 -8.58 -7.58
CA LEU A 35 -5.08 -9.94 -7.39
C LEU A 35 -4.30 -10.07 -6.08
N LEU A 36 -3.44 -9.10 -5.77
CA LEU A 36 -2.69 -9.05 -4.51
C LEU A 36 -3.61 -9.06 -3.28
N TYR A 37 -4.70 -8.28 -3.32
CA TYR A 37 -5.65 -8.23 -2.21
C TYR A 37 -6.47 -9.51 -2.07
N GLN A 38 -6.80 -10.14 -3.18
CA GLN A 38 -7.49 -11.44 -3.21
C GLN A 38 -6.60 -12.54 -2.63
N GLU A 39 -5.38 -12.68 -3.10
CA GLU A 39 -4.39 -13.65 -2.58
C GLU A 39 -4.17 -13.47 -1.08
N PHE A 40 -3.99 -12.23 -0.62
CA PHE A 40 -3.86 -11.95 0.82
C PHE A 40 -5.08 -12.40 1.61
N THR A 41 -6.28 -12.15 1.10
CA THR A 41 -7.53 -12.56 1.76
C THR A 41 -7.66 -14.08 1.79
N GLU A 42 -7.32 -14.76 0.69
CA GLU A 42 -7.37 -16.23 0.60
C GLU A 42 -6.38 -16.90 1.55
N GLU A 43 -5.16 -16.36 1.65
CA GLU A 43 -4.12 -16.92 2.51
C GLU A 43 -4.35 -16.66 4.01
N THR A 44 -4.93 -15.51 4.37
CA THR A 44 -5.00 -15.05 5.75
C THR A 44 -6.38 -15.10 6.37
N GLY A 45 -7.42 -15.16 5.55
CA GLY A 45 -8.82 -14.96 5.99
C GLY A 45 -9.13 -13.51 6.39
N ILE A 46 -8.21 -12.55 6.15
CA ILE A 46 -8.39 -11.14 6.48
C ILE A 46 -8.97 -10.43 5.26
N LYS A 47 -10.13 -9.81 5.43
CA LYS A 47 -10.77 -9.05 4.36
C LYS A 47 -10.03 -7.74 4.10
N VAL A 48 -9.80 -7.40 2.83
CA VAL A 48 -9.26 -6.11 2.42
C VAL A 48 -10.38 -5.20 1.93
N ASN A 49 -10.57 -4.07 2.60
CA ASN A 49 -11.52 -3.02 2.20
C ASN A 49 -10.76 -1.91 1.48
N ILE A 50 -11.15 -1.60 0.26
CA ILE A 50 -10.46 -0.63 -0.60
C ILE A 50 -11.23 0.68 -0.65
N ILE A 51 -10.56 1.77 -0.33
CA ILE A 51 -11.05 3.13 -0.51
C ILE A 51 -10.13 3.82 -1.52
N SER A 52 -10.60 3.92 -2.75
CA SER A 52 -9.84 4.52 -3.86
C SER A 52 -10.09 6.01 -3.99
N GLY A 53 -9.05 6.76 -4.35
CA GLY A 53 -9.17 8.19 -4.59
C GLY A 53 -7.87 8.83 -5.10
N LYS A 54 -7.94 10.10 -5.48
CA LYS A 54 -6.72 10.87 -5.80
C LYS A 54 -5.86 11.07 -4.56
N GLY A 55 -4.54 10.93 -4.68
CA GLY A 55 -3.62 10.99 -3.55
C GLY A 55 -3.78 12.24 -2.66
N GLY A 56 -4.01 13.42 -3.27
CA GLY A 56 -4.29 14.64 -2.50
C GLY A 56 -5.62 14.59 -1.74
N ALA A 57 -6.68 14.06 -2.33
CA ALA A 57 -7.97 13.93 -1.66
C ALA A 57 -7.92 12.93 -0.49
N LEU A 58 -7.19 11.83 -0.67
CA LEU A 58 -6.97 10.86 0.40
C LEU A 58 -6.13 11.43 1.53
N LEU A 59 -5.12 12.26 1.23
CA LEU A 59 -4.36 12.98 2.26
C LEU A 59 -5.27 13.90 3.08
N GLU A 60 -6.08 14.74 2.43
CA GLU A 60 -7.00 15.63 3.15
C GLU A 60 -8.02 14.85 3.98
N ARG A 61 -8.48 13.71 3.48
CA ARG A 61 -9.34 12.80 4.23
C ARG A 61 -8.64 12.25 5.47
N LEU A 62 -7.43 11.75 5.35
CA LEU A 62 -6.61 11.27 6.48
C LEU A 62 -6.40 12.38 7.53
N LYS A 63 -6.13 13.61 7.10
CA LYS A 63 -5.99 14.77 8.00
C LYS A 63 -7.28 15.07 8.75
N PHE A 64 -8.40 15.04 8.06
CA PHE A 64 -9.72 15.28 8.67
C PHE A 64 -10.11 14.18 9.67
N GLU A 65 -9.88 12.93 9.32
CA GLU A 65 -10.16 11.76 10.19
C GLU A 65 -9.19 11.71 11.38
N GLY A 66 -7.94 12.14 11.19
CA GLY A 66 -6.90 12.17 12.22
C GLY A 66 -6.73 10.82 12.92
N LYS A 67 -6.73 10.82 14.25
CA LYS A 67 -6.58 9.60 15.06
C LYS A 67 -7.77 8.62 14.97
N ASN A 68 -8.89 9.06 14.42
CA ASN A 68 -10.09 8.25 14.23
C ASN A 68 -10.18 7.68 12.80
N SER A 69 -9.13 7.86 11.99
CA SER A 69 -9.11 7.29 10.65
C SER A 69 -9.26 5.78 10.70
N PRO A 70 -10.16 5.20 9.91
CA PRO A 70 -10.25 3.75 9.76
C PRO A 70 -9.15 3.18 8.87
N ALA A 71 -8.31 4.02 8.22
CA ALA A 71 -7.26 3.58 7.33
C ALA A 71 -6.14 2.87 8.10
N ASP A 72 -5.87 1.63 7.74
CA ASP A 72 -4.72 0.87 8.24
C ASP A 72 -3.50 1.05 7.34
N ILE A 73 -3.73 1.21 6.03
CA ILE A 73 -2.68 1.33 5.02
C ILE A 73 -3.01 2.47 4.06
N PHE A 74 -2.00 3.32 3.80
CA PHE A 74 -2.02 4.26 2.69
C PHE A 74 -1.11 3.76 1.57
N PHE A 75 -1.69 3.43 0.42
CA PHE A 75 -1.02 2.84 -0.71
C PHE A 75 -1.02 3.77 -1.91
N THR A 76 0.16 4.20 -2.38
CA THR A 76 0.27 5.24 -3.41
C THR A 76 1.33 4.90 -4.47
N VAL A 77 1.37 5.70 -5.52
CA VAL A 77 2.19 5.45 -6.72
C VAL A 77 3.63 5.97 -6.62
N ASP A 78 3.91 6.87 -5.66
CA ASP A 78 5.23 7.49 -5.55
C ASP A 78 5.58 7.93 -4.12
N ALA A 79 6.88 8.10 -3.88
CA ALA A 79 7.41 8.53 -2.58
C ALA A 79 7.05 9.99 -2.24
N GLY A 80 6.75 10.84 -3.23
CA GLY A 80 6.37 12.23 -2.99
C GLY A 80 5.03 12.33 -2.26
N ASN A 81 4.08 11.47 -2.58
CA ASN A 81 2.83 11.37 -1.83
C ASN A 81 3.04 10.83 -0.42
N LEU A 82 3.90 9.83 -0.24
CA LEU A 82 4.25 9.31 1.09
C LEU A 82 4.89 10.39 1.95
N TRP A 83 5.82 11.17 1.38
CA TRP A 83 6.47 12.27 2.08
C TRP A 83 5.47 13.34 2.56
N LYS A 84 4.44 13.66 1.76
CA LYS A 84 3.39 14.60 2.17
C LYS A 84 2.62 14.10 3.39
N VAL A 85 2.22 12.82 3.39
CA VAL A 85 1.51 12.19 4.52
C VAL A 85 2.41 12.12 5.75
N GLN A 86 3.69 11.80 5.57
CA GLN A 86 4.70 11.78 6.63
C GLN A 86 4.87 13.14 7.29
N LYS A 87 4.94 14.23 6.52
CA LYS A 87 5.06 15.59 7.05
C LYS A 87 3.91 16.00 7.97
N GLU A 88 2.75 15.43 7.76
CA GLU A 88 1.56 15.64 8.61
C GLU A 88 1.57 14.73 9.87
N GLY A 89 2.58 13.88 10.02
CA GLY A 89 2.69 12.98 11.18
C GLY A 89 1.59 11.90 11.24
N LEU A 90 1.07 11.48 10.09
CA LEU A 90 -0.06 10.55 9.99
C LEU A 90 0.36 9.08 9.90
N PHE A 91 1.65 8.81 9.79
CA PHE A 91 2.17 7.45 9.76
C PHE A 91 2.68 6.99 11.13
N GLN A 92 2.63 5.69 11.33
CA GLN A 92 3.29 5.00 12.42
C GLN A 92 4.48 4.18 11.88
N PRO A 93 5.54 3.96 12.67
CA PRO A 93 6.66 3.13 12.25
C PRO A 93 6.23 1.68 11.97
N ILE A 94 6.71 1.13 10.87
CA ILE A 94 6.57 -0.29 10.54
C ILE A 94 7.48 -1.08 11.46
N THR A 95 6.90 -1.98 12.27
CA THR A 95 7.63 -2.82 13.24
C THR A 95 7.92 -4.23 12.72
N SER A 96 7.32 -4.64 11.62
CA SER A 96 7.51 -5.96 11.02
C SER A 96 8.93 -6.13 10.49
N GLN A 97 9.73 -6.95 11.17
CA GLN A 97 11.09 -7.27 10.74
C GLN A 97 11.11 -7.97 9.36
N LEU A 98 10.09 -8.79 9.07
CA LEU A 98 9.95 -9.43 7.77
C LEU A 98 9.79 -8.40 6.66
N ALA A 99 8.88 -7.44 6.80
CA ALA A 99 8.67 -6.37 5.83
C ALA A 99 9.93 -5.52 5.65
N LEU A 100 10.57 -5.14 6.75
CA LEU A 100 11.78 -4.33 6.73
C LEU A 100 12.98 -5.06 6.12
N SER A 101 13.11 -6.37 6.28
CA SER A 101 14.22 -7.15 5.71
C SER A 101 14.14 -7.29 4.19
N LYS A 102 12.96 -7.13 3.59
CA LYS A 102 12.73 -7.27 2.14
C LYS A 102 13.05 -6.01 1.33
N VAL A 103 13.21 -4.86 1.99
CA VAL A 103 13.40 -3.58 1.32
C VAL A 103 14.65 -2.88 1.83
N SER A 104 15.50 -2.40 0.94
CA SER A 104 16.70 -1.64 1.27
C SER A 104 16.36 -0.34 2.02
N ASN A 105 17.24 0.10 2.91
CA ASN A 105 17.01 1.28 3.75
C ASN A 105 16.76 2.57 2.94
N ASN A 106 17.39 2.71 1.78
CA ASN A 106 17.22 3.86 0.87
C ASN A 106 15.86 3.88 0.14
N LEU A 107 15.04 2.85 0.32
CA LEU A 107 13.68 2.73 -0.23
C LEU A 107 12.61 2.75 0.87
N ARG A 108 12.97 3.27 2.04
CA ARG A 108 12.08 3.44 3.20
C ARG A 108 12.08 4.89 3.66
N GLY A 109 11.01 5.28 4.35
CA GLY A 109 10.98 6.54 5.05
C GLY A 109 11.94 6.60 6.24
N PRO A 110 12.32 7.80 6.68
CA PRO A 110 12.95 7.98 7.98
C PRO A 110 12.14 7.27 9.05
N ASN A 111 12.75 6.68 10.05
CA ASN A 111 12.05 5.94 11.12
C ASN A 111 11.16 4.77 10.64
N ASN A 112 11.33 4.28 9.40
CA ASN A 112 10.54 3.21 8.80
C ASN A 112 9.02 3.48 8.75
N GLU A 113 8.60 4.72 8.63
CA GLU A 113 7.17 5.10 8.59
C GLU A 113 6.47 4.69 7.30
N TRP A 114 7.21 4.42 6.25
CA TRP A 114 6.72 3.87 4.99
C TRP A 114 7.82 3.05 4.30
N THR A 115 7.42 2.23 3.35
CA THR A 115 8.33 1.41 2.57
C THR A 115 7.87 1.32 1.11
N ALA A 116 8.81 1.22 0.18
CA ALA A 116 8.51 0.88 -1.20
C ALA A 116 8.15 -0.62 -1.30
N ILE A 117 7.23 -0.95 -2.21
CA ILE A 117 6.89 -2.32 -2.55
C ILE A 117 7.34 -2.70 -3.97
N ALA A 118 7.60 -1.69 -4.81
CA ALA A 118 8.07 -1.85 -6.18
C ALA A 118 9.01 -0.73 -6.56
N LYS A 119 9.92 -1.02 -7.47
CA LYS A 119 10.84 -0.06 -8.08
C LYS A 119 10.63 -0.07 -9.58
N ARG A 120 10.49 1.11 -10.17
CA ARG A 120 10.53 1.26 -11.62
C ARG A 120 11.64 2.21 -12.03
N SER A 121 12.22 1.93 -13.18
CA SER A 121 13.19 2.83 -13.81
C SER A 121 12.50 3.56 -14.97
N ARG A 122 12.83 4.82 -15.14
CA ARG A 122 12.56 5.54 -16.38
C ARG A 122 13.73 5.28 -17.31
N VAL A 123 13.42 4.90 -18.53
CA VAL A 123 14.44 4.58 -19.54
C VAL A 123 14.16 5.38 -20.80
N ILE A 124 15.20 5.62 -21.59
CA ILE A 124 15.08 6.24 -22.89
C ILE A 124 14.72 5.16 -23.90
N PHE A 125 13.61 5.35 -24.61
CA PHE A 125 13.23 4.54 -25.76
C PHE A 125 13.54 5.33 -27.03
N TYR A 126 14.03 4.65 -28.04
CA TYR A 126 14.30 5.27 -29.34
C TYR A 126 13.75 4.42 -30.48
N ASN A 127 13.47 5.05 -31.62
CA ASN A 127 13.14 4.36 -32.84
C ASN A 127 14.43 4.09 -33.63
N PRO A 128 14.83 2.84 -33.88
CA PRO A 128 16.07 2.52 -34.57
C PRO A 128 16.08 2.97 -36.07
N ASP A 129 14.91 3.23 -36.64
CA ASP A 129 14.83 3.78 -38.01
C ASP A 129 15.27 5.26 -38.09
N ASN A 130 15.17 5.98 -36.95
CA ASN A 130 15.43 7.41 -36.86
C ASN A 130 16.72 7.77 -36.09
N VAL A 131 17.21 6.87 -35.28
CA VAL A 131 18.38 7.09 -34.40
C VAL A 131 19.34 5.91 -34.57
N SER A 132 20.56 6.19 -34.94
CA SER A 132 21.59 5.16 -35.13
C SER A 132 22.13 4.63 -33.79
N ASP A 133 22.74 3.44 -33.84
CA ASP A 133 23.40 2.83 -32.69
C ASP A 133 24.53 3.67 -32.12
N ASP A 134 25.18 4.47 -32.95
CA ASP A 134 26.28 5.36 -32.51
C ASP A 134 25.75 6.61 -31.78
N GLU A 135 24.60 7.14 -32.20
CA GLU A 135 23.94 8.24 -31.52
C GLU A 135 23.41 7.81 -30.16
N ILE A 136 22.81 6.61 -30.06
CA ILE A 136 22.23 6.13 -28.78
C ILE A 136 23.30 5.79 -27.75
N LYS A 137 24.49 5.38 -28.10
CA LYS A 137 25.56 5.05 -27.16
C LYS A 137 25.93 6.19 -26.22
N ASN A 138 25.80 7.42 -26.69
CA ASN A 138 26.16 8.62 -25.96
C ASN A 138 24.97 9.42 -25.44
N ILE A 139 23.76 8.87 -25.55
CA ILE A 139 22.58 9.59 -25.13
C ILE A 139 22.42 9.57 -23.60
N SER A 140 22.14 10.72 -23.03
CA SER A 140 21.80 10.88 -21.62
C SER A 140 20.51 11.67 -21.47
N TYR A 141 19.98 11.77 -20.27
CA TYR A 141 18.80 12.63 -20.04
C TYR A 141 19.11 14.09 -20.30
N GLU A 142 20.34 14.52 -20.00
CA GLU A 142 20.80 15.88 -20.22
C GLU A 142 20.85 16.18 -21.72
N SER A 143 21.36 15.25 -22.54
CA SER A 143 21.46 15.44 -24.00
C SER A 143 20.09 15.52 -24.69
N LEU A 144 18.99 15.06 -24.05
CA LEU A 144 17.65 15.21 -24.61
C LEU A 144 17.14 16.66 -24.55
N VAL A 145 17.79 17.52 -23.76
CA VAL A 145 17.41 18.94 -23.62
C VAL A 145 18.17 19.81 -24.63
N ASP A 146 19.30 19.32 -25.14
CA ASP A 146 20.08 20.00 -26.15
C ASP A 146 19.40 19.87 -27.52
N ASN A 147 18.45 20.78 -27.78
CA ASN A 147 17.85 20.92 -29.10
C ASN A 147 18.93 21.36 -30.12
N LYS A 148 19.38 20.44 -30.90
CA LYS A 148 20.12 20.73 -32.15
C LYS A 148 19.22 20.52 -33.35
#